data_8609a91651c62d0604ac6495895f8e6f
#
_entry.id   8609a91651c62d0604ac6495895f8e6f
#
_cell.length_a   1.000
_cell.length_b   1.000
_cell.length_c   1.000
_cell.angle_alpha   90.00
_cell.angle_beta   90.00
_cell.angle_gamma   90.00
#
_symmetry.space_group_name_H-M   'P 1'
#
loop_
_entity.id
_entity.type
_entity.pdbx_description
1 polymer ?
#
loop_
_entity_poly.entity_id
_entity_poly.type
_entity_poly.pdbx_seq_one_letter_code
_entity_poly.pdbx_strand_id
1 'polypeptide(L)'
;MSTKHLDKIVSLCKRKGFVFPNSEIYGGLKASYDYGPLGVELKKAISEKWWKAMTNNSNIVGLDSSIMVHPDVWEASGHIANFNDPMTDNKDSKKRYRIDDLLSQQKSKVIDALCEMLSIENKNDNDTLDKISHTLLQESDKYSNALESAEVIDPFSGNIGKWTQATQFNLMFQTNSGPSEKSGKSIYLRPETAQGIYINYLLVQNSMRLKVPFGIAQIGKAFRNEIIARNFIFRTREFEQMEMQYFVHPSEDESSMELWKNKRISFYSEELGISKDNLKFHQHPEDALAHYAKDAFDIEYNFPFGWGEVEGIHNRTDFDLKEHEKLSGKNMMYFDALKNEKYHPFIIETSTGLNRLFLMVLCE
;
A
#
# COMPACT_ATOMS: atom_id res chain seq x y z
N MET A 1 -2.42 23.75 4.77
CA MET A 1 -3.28 24.26 3.67
C MET A 1 -4.72 23.79 3.91
N SER A 2 -5.76 24.46 3.43
CA SER A 2 -7.13 24.07 3.78
C SER A 2 -7.71 23.10 2.73
N THR A 3 -8.68 22.25 3.13
CA THR A 3 -9.50 21.38 2.25
C THR A 3 -10.04 22.13 1.01
N LYS A 4 -10.32 23.42 1.12
CA LYS A 4 -10.67 24.30 0.00
C LYS A 4 -9.62 24.36 -1.12
N HIS A 5 -8.36 24.04 -0.85
CA HIS A 5 -7.32 24.02 -1.88
C HIS A 5 -7.41 22.73 -2.71
N LEU A 6 -7.63 21.59 -2.06
CA LEU A 6 -7.87 20.31 -2.77
C LEU A 6 -9.09 20.42 -3.70
N ASP A 7 -10.19 21.04 -3.26
CA ASP A 7 -11.39 21.23 -4.09
C ASP A 7 -11.10 22.04 -5.36
N LYS A 8 -10.22 23.04 -5.28
CA LYS A 8 -9.77 23.80 -6.45
C LYS A 8 -8.99 22.94 -7.44
N ILE A 9 -8.08 22.08 -6.93
CA ILE A 9 -7.31 21.14 -7.76
C ILE A 9 -8.24 20.15 -8.44
N VAL A 10 -9.19 19.56 -7.71
CA VAL A 10 -10.21 18.64 -8.28
C VAL A 10 -11.01 19.30 -9.38
N SER A 11 -11.49 20.53 -9.13
CA SER A 11 -12.23 21.31 -10.12
C SER A 11 -11.37 21.65 -11.36
N LEU A 12 -10.10 21.99 -11.16
CA LEU A 12 -9.16 22.23 -12.26
C LEU A 12 -8.95 20.95 -13.08
N CYS A 13 -8.72 19.81 -12.43
CA CYS A 13 -8.52 18.53 -13.09
C CYS A 13 -9.68 18.16 -14.01
N LYS A 14 -10.92 18.29 -13.53
CA LYS A 14 -12.12 18.05 -14.34
C LYS A 14 -12.18 18.98 -15.56
N ARG A 15 -12.09 20.30 -15.33
CA ARG A 15 -12.26 21.30 -16.38
C ARG A 15 -11.18 21.27 -17.46
N LYS A 16 -9.95 20.88 -17.09
CA LYS A 16 -8.81 20.86 -18.00
C LYS A 16 -8.50 19.47 -18.58
N GLY A 17 -9.26 18.46 -18.21
CA GLY A 17 -9.08 17.11 -18.75
C GLY A 17 -7.85 16.39 -18.22
N PHE A 18 -7.52 16.60 -16.94
CA PHE A 18 -6.52 15.80 -16.24
C PHE A 18 -7.12 14.50 -15.69
N VAL A 19 -8.20 14.63 -14.90
CA VAL A 19 -8.82 13.47 -14.24
C VAL A 19 -10.32 13.63 -14.23
N PHE A 20 -11.04 12.57 -14.58
CA PHE A 20 -12.49 12.49 -14.57
C PHE A 20 -12.97 11.41 -13.58
N PRO A 21 -14.14 11.54 -12.96
CA PRO A 21 -14.79 10.41 -12.30
C PRO A 21 -15.07 9.31 -13.32
N ASN A 22 -14.72 8.08 -12.97
CA ASN A 22 -15.00 6.94 -13.84
C ASN A 22 -16.52 6.76 -14.03
N SER A 23 -16.95 6.45 -15.26
CA SER A 23 -18.36 6.13 -15.59
C SER A 23 -19.37 7.21 -15.16
N GLU A 24 -19.02 8.48 -15.26
CA GLU A 24 -19.84 9.62 -14.77
C GLU A 24 -21.26 9.62 -15.35
N ILE A 25 -21.43 9.18 -16.60
CA ILE A 25 -22.75 9.09 -17.27
C ILE A 25 -23.72 8.10 -16.60
N TYR A 26 -23.20 7.18 -15.78
CA TYR A 26 -23.98 6.21 -14.99
C TYR A 26 -23.99 6.55 -13.49
N GLY A 27 -23.61 7.77 -13.09
CA GLY A 27 -23.53 8.20 -11.70
C GLY A 27 -22.17 7.96 -11.05
N GLY A 28 -21.21 7.46 -11.79
CA GLY A 28 -19.83 7.26 -11.33
C GLY A 28 -19.62 6.00 -10.50
N LEU A 29 -18.42 5.46 -10.55
CA LEU A 29 -17.96 4.39 -9.66
C LEU A 29 -17.06 5.01 -8.57
N LYS A 30 -17.45 4.86 -7.30
CA LYS A 30 -16.69 5.43 -6.16
C LYS A 30 -15.25 4.94 -6.15
N ALA A 31 -14.33 5.84 -5.83
CA ALA A 31 -12.88 5.56 -5.75
C ALA A 31 -12.26 5.07 -7.06
N SER A 32 -12.85 5.37 -8.20
CA SER A 32 -12.34 5.05 -9.53
C SER A 32 -12.32 6.30 -10.40
N TYR A 33 -11.22 6.47 -11.14
CA TYR A 33 -11.00 7.68 -11.93
C TYR A 33 -10.37 7.34 -13.27
N ASP A 34 -10.70 8.14 -14.28
CA ASP A 34 -10.12 8.07 -15.61
C ASP A 34 -9.17 9.27 -15.82
N TYR A 35 -8.03 9.02 -16.46
CA TYR A 35 -7.10 10.08 -16.83
C TYR A 35 -7.47 10.61 -18.21
N GLY A 36 -7.77 11.90 -18.29
CA GLY A 36 -8.08 12.58 -19.55
C GLY A 36 -6.81 12.92 -20.36
N PRO A 37 -6.95 13.63 -21.49
CA PRO A 37 -5.83 13.88 -22.41
C PRO A 37 -4.59 14.52 -21.75
N LEU A 38 -4.76 15.56 -20.94
CA LEU A 38 -3.63 16.18 -20.23
C LEU A 38 -3.12 15.30 -19.09
N GLY A 39 -4.02 14.54 -18.44
CA GLY A 39 -3.67 13.60 -17.41
C GLY A 39 -2.78 12.47 -17.91
N VAL A 40 -3.08 11.92 -19.09
CA VAL A 40 -2.25 10.87 -19.71
C VAL A 40 -0.84 11.36 -20.01
N GLU A 41 -0.69 12.58 -20.54
CA GLU A 41 0.64 13.13 -20.87
C GLU A 41 1.48 13.38 -19.59
N LEU A 42 0.87 13.97 -18.55
CA LEU A 42 1.56 14.17 -17.27
C LEU A 42 1.94 12.81 -16.64
N LYS A 43 1.02 11.85 -16.66
CA LYS A 43 1.24 10.51 -16.12
C LYS A 43 2.41 9.79 -16.82
N LYS A 44 2.47 9.86 -18.15
CA LYS A 44 3.60 9.32 -18.93
C LYS A 44 4.90 10.00 -18.56
N ALA A 45 4.93 11.34 -18.49
CA ALA A 45 6.13 12.09 -18.15
C ALA A 45 6.69 11.70 -16.77
N ILE A 46 5.81 11.52 -15.76
CA ILE A 46 6.19 11.07 -14.43
C ILE A 46 6.75 9.63 -14.49
N SER A 47 6.04 8.73 -15.16
CA SER A 47 6.43 7.32 -15.30
C SER A 47 7.80 7.18 -15.99
N GLU A 48 8.03 7.94 -17.07
CA GLU A 48 9.32 7.92 -17.79
C GLU A 48 10.47 8.46 -16.94
N LYS A 49 10.25 9.52 -16.19
CA LYS A 49 11.27 10.03 -15.27
C LYS A 49 11.63 8.99 -14.20
N TRP A 50 10.62 8.40 -13.56
CA TRP A 50 10.86 7.36 -12.57
C TRP A 50 11.57 6.14 -13.18
N TRP A 51 11.11 5.67 -14.34
CA TRP A 51 11.71 4.55 -15.05
C TRP A 51 13.18 4.79 -15.36
N LYS A 52 13.52 5.97 -15.90
CA LYS A 52 14.90 6.36 -16.18
C LYS A 52 15.73 6.45 -14.89
N ALA A 53 15.20 7.03 -13.82
CA ALA A 53 15.90 7.11 -12.53
C ALA A 53 16.26 5.73 -11.98
N MET A 54 15.44 4.71 -12.24
CA MET A 54 15.74 3.32 -11.85
C MET A 54 16.68 2.63 -12.83
N THR A 55 16.29 2.56 -14.11
CA THR A 55 16.96 1.71 -15.12
C THR A 55 18.23 2.29 -15.74
N ASN A 56 18.55 3.56 -15.51
CA ASN A 56 19.86 4.11 -15.87
C ASN A 56 21.02 3.48 -15.04
N ASN A 57 20.70 2.78 -13.97
CA ASN A 57 21.68 1.97 -13.24
C ASN A 57 21.85 0.63 -13.97
N SER A 58 23.08 0.28 -14.32
CA SER A 58 23.40 -0.93 -15.11
C SER A 58 23.00 -2.26 -14.46
N ASN A 59 22.72 -2.26 -13.17
CA ASN A 59 22.30 -3.42 -12.39
C ASN A 59 20.82 -3.42 -12.06
N ILE A 60 20.00 -2.55 -12.68
CA ILE A 60 18.54 -2.56 -12.53
C ILE A 60 17.90 -2.81 -13.89
N VAL A 61 17.02 -3.80 -13.93
CA VAL A 61 16.31 -4.20 -15.15
C VAL A 61 14.81 -4.09 -14.96
N GLY A 62 14.06 -4.04 -16.06
CA GLY A 62 12.61 -3.95 -16.04
C GLY A 62 11.93 -5.31 -16.09
N LEU A 63 10.75 -5.38 -15.49
CA LEU A 63 9.80 -6.49 -15.60
C LEU A 63 8.39 -5.93 -15.77
N ASP A 64 7.56 -6.63 -16.54
CA ASP A 64 6.11 -6.42 -16.59
C ASP A 64 5.42 -7.77 -16.30
N SER A 65 5.03 -7.99 -15.05
CA SER A 65 4.37 -9.22 -14.62
C SER A 65 2.85 -9.13 -14.80
N SER A 66 2.21 -10.29 -14.97
CA SER A 66 0.76 -10.37 -15.13
C SER A 66 -0.01 -9.87 -13.91
N ILE A 67 -1.17 -9.23 -14.15
CA ILE A 67 -2.11 -8.81 -13.09
C ILE A 67 -2.70 -10.05 -12.39
N MET A 68 -3.10 -11.04 -13.17
CA MET A 68 -3.61 -12.31 -12.66
C MET A 68 -2.46 -13.29 -12.48
N VAL A 69 -2.22 -13.70 -11.26
CA VAL A 69 -1.19 -14.69 -10.90
C VAL A 69 -1.84 -15.88 -10.18
N HIS A 70 -1.07 -16.95 -10.00
CA HIS A 70 -1.56 -18.14 -9.29
C HIS A 70 -2.00 -17.76 -7.86
N PRO A 71 -3.14 -18.27 -7.35
CA PRO A 71 -3.61 -17.97 -6.01
C PRO A 71 -2.58 -18.23 -4.89
N ASP A 72 -1.77 -19.27 -5.03
CA ASP A 72 -0.72 -19.62 -4.07
C ASP A 72 0.32 -18.50 -3.85
N VAL A 73 0.47 -17.56 -4.81
CA VAL A 73 1.31 -16.38 -4.64
C VAL A 73 0.79 -15.51 -3.50
N TRP A 74 -0.53 -15.35 -3.42
CA TRP A 74 -1.18 -14.56 -2.36
C TRP A 74 -1.31 -15.32 -1.05
N GLU A 75 -1.31 -16.64 -1.09
CA GLU A 75 -1.21 -17.50 0.09
C GLU A 75 0.19 -17.41 0.69
N ALA A 76 1.25 -17.61 -0.12
CA ALA A 76 2.65 -17.52 0.30
C ALA A 76 2.98 -16.16 0.93
N SER A 77 2.55 -15.07 0.29
CA SER A 77 2.78 -13.71 0.78
C SER A 77 1.91 -13.30 1.97
N GLY A 78 0.96 -14.14 2.39
CA GLY A 78 0.04 -13.87 3.49
C GLY A 78 -1.12 -12.91 3.17
N HIS A 79 -1.26 -12.45 1.92
CA HIS A 79 -2.32 -11.49 1.55
C HIS A 79 -3.73 -12.09 1.71
N ILE A 80 -3.92 -13.39 1.46
CA ILE A 80 -5.24 -14.01 1.63
C ILE A 80 -5.66 -13.98 3.10
N ALA A 81 -4.73 -14.21 4.02
CA ALA A 81 -5.01 -14.29 5.45
C ALA A 81 -5.06 -12.90 6.13
N ASN A 82 -4.17 -11.98 5.76
CA ASN A 82 -3.87 -10.79 6.56
C ASN A 82 -4.24 -9.46 5.87
N PHE A 83 -4.55 -9.45 4.56
CA PHE A 83 -4.87 -8.21 3.85
C PHE A 83 -6.35 -7.84 4.02
N ASN A 84 -6.69 -7.42 5.23
CA ASN A 84 -8.06 -7.20 5.67
C ASN A 84 -8.16 -5.95 6.50
N ASP A 85 -9.28 -5.21 6.33
CA ASP A 85 -9.67 -4.11 7.21
C ASP A 85 -10.64 -4.58 8.29
N PRO A 86 -10.44 -4.22 9.56
CA PRO A 86 -11.44 -4.37 10.61
C PRO A 86 -12.62 -3.42 10.38
N MET A 87 -13.81 -3.97 10.17
CA MET A 87 -15.01 -3.21 9.84
C MET A 87 -16.12 -3.42 10.85
N THR A 88 -16.94 -2.38 11.05
CA THR A 88 -18.21 -2.46 11.77
C THR A 88 -19.30 -1.71 11.02
N ASP A 89 -20.54 -2.16 11.18
CA ASP A 89 -21.72 -1.47 10.63
C ASP A 89 -22.52 -0.83 11.77
N ASN A 90 -22.97 0.41 11.56
CA ASN A 90 -23.95 0.99 12.46
C ASN A 90 -25.32 0.41 12.15
N LYS A 91 -25.99 -0.18 13.15
CA LYS A 91 -27.29 -0.87 13.02
C LYS A 91 -28.43 0.07 12.66
N ASP A 92 -28.35 1.35 13.06
CA ASP A 92 -29.39 2.35 12.84
C ASP A 92 -29.21 3.09 11.50
N SER A 93 -28.03 3.66 11.24
CA SER A 93 -27.74 4.40 10.01
C SER A 93 -27.43 3.51 8.80
N LYS A 94 -27.19 2.21 9.01
CA LYS A 94 -26.76 1.25 7.97
C LYS A 94 -25.47 1.66 7.26
N LYS A 95 -24.64 2.47 7.91
CA LYS A 95 -23.34 2.89 7.40
C LYS A 95 -22.25 1.96 7.88
N ARG A 96 -21.29 1.68 6.99
CA ARG A 96 -20.11 0.85 7.25
C ARG A 96 -18.90 1.72 7.48
N TYR A 97 -18.08 1.36 8.48
CA TYR A 97 -16.89 2.09 8.88
C TYR A 97 -15.70 1.14 9.06
N ARG A 98 -14.51 1.56 8.67
CA ARG A 98 -13.27 1.02 9.22
C ARG A 98 -13.21 1.43 10.69
N ILE A 99 -12.82 0.52 11.56
CA ILE A 99 -12.86 0.80 13.00
C ILE A 99 -11.83 1.87 13.37
N ASP A 100 -10.61 1.80 12.87
CA ASP A 100 -9.56 2.81 13.09
C ASP A 100 -10.01 4.23 12.63
N ASP A 101 -10.59 4.32 11.43
CA ASP A 101 -11.13 5.56 10.88
C ASP A 101 -12.31 6.11 11.71
N LEU A 102 -13.15 5.24 12.21
CA LEU A 102 -14.26 5.60 13.12
C LEU A 102 -13.72 6.14 14.43
N LEU A 103 -12.71 5.49 14.99
CA LEU A 103 -12.08 5.86 16.24
C LEU A 103 -11.30 7.17 16.14
N SER A 104 -10.64 7.43 15.02
CA SER A 104 -9.92 8.70 14.78
C SER A 104 -10.79 9.95 14.88
N GLN A 105 -12.11 9.81 14.76
CA GLN A 105 -13.11 10.87 14.85
C GLN A 105 -13.74 10.99 16.24
N GLN A 106 -13.34 10.13 17.20
CA GLN A 106 -13.88 10.12 18.54
C GLN A 106 -13.10 11.03 19.49
N LYS A 107 -13.71 11.35 20.64
CA LYS A 107 -13.05 12.07 21.71
C LYS A 107 -12.08 11.14 22.45
N SER A 108 -10.99 11.69 23.01
CA SER A 108 -9.98 10.91 23.75
C SER A 108 -10.57 9.99 24.82
N LYS A 109 -11.58 10.46 25.57
CA LYS A 109 -12.25 9.65 26.59
C LYS A 109 -12.86 8.32 26.07
N VAL A 110 -13.28 8.29 24.79
CA VAL A 110 -13.81 7.07 24.16
C VAL A 110 -12.67 6.11 23.85
N ILE A 111 -11.54 6.65 23.41
CA ILE A 111 -10.34 5.86 23.15
C ILE A 111 -9.76 5.31 24.46
N ASP A 112 -9.71 6.15 25.52
CA ASP A 112 -9.26 5.72 26.86
C ASP A 112 -10.11 4.55 27.38
N ALA A 113 -11.45 4.63 27.23
CA ALA A 113 -12.35 3.57 27.65
C ALA A 113 -12.13 2.26 26.88
N LEU A 114 -11.90 2.35 25.57
CA LEU A 114 -11.58 1.17 24.76
C LEU A 114 -10.23 0.58 25.15
N CYS A 115 -9.20 1.40 25.35
CA CYS A 115 -7.88 0.96 25.78
C CYS A 115 -7.95 0.23 27.12
N GLU A 116 -8.73 0.75 28.09
CA GLU A 116 -8.95 0.09 29.38
C GLU A 116 -9.64 -1.27 29.21
N MET A 117 -10.74 -1.34 28.43
CA MET A 117 -11.47 -2.59 28.19
C MET A 117 -10.61 -3.65 27.49
N LEU A 118 -9.73 -3.24 26.58
CA LEU A 118 -8.91 -4.13 25.77
C LEU A 118 -7.53 -4.39 26.36
N SER A 119 -7.19 -3.76 27.49
CA SER A 119 -5.85 -3.80 28.12
C SER A 119 -4.73 -3.32 27.18
N ILE A 120 -5.01 -2.27 26.41
CA ILE A 120 -4.07 -1.63 25.48
C ILE A 120 -3.52 -0.33 26.10
N GLU A 121 -2.21 -0.10 26.01
CA GLU A 121 -1.61 1.18 26.38
C GLU A 121 -2.01 2.28 25.39
N ASN A 122 -2.61 3.37 25.89
CA ASN A 122 -2.99 4.50 25.05
C ASN A 122 -1.81 5.47 24.87
N LYS A 123 -1.27 5.54 23.66
CA LYS A 123 -0.21 6.48 23.25
C LYS A 123 -0.76 7.71 22.53
N ASN A 124 -2.08 7.82 22.35
CA ASN A 124 -2.76 8.88 21.59
C ASN A 124 -2.27 9.04 20.14
N ASP A 125 -1.96 7.94 19.49
CA ASP A 125 -1.44 7.86 18.13
C ASP A 125 -2.29 6.91 17.25
N ASN A 126 -1.98 6.87 15.97
CA ASN A 126 -2.66 5.99 15.03
C ASN A 126 -2.41 4.51 15.33
N ASP A 127 -1.23 4.17 15.85
CA ASP A 127 -0.88 2.79 16.21
C ASP A 127 -1.80 2.25 17.32
N THR A 128 -2.19 3.11 18.27
CA THR A 128 -3.18 2.75 19.29
C THR A 128 -4.53 2.42 18.67
N LEU A 129 -4.99 3.20 17.68
CA LEU A 129 -6.25 2.95 16.98
C LEU A 129 -6.23 1.66 16.18
N ASP A 130 -5.11 1.38 15.51
CA ASP A 130 -4.91 0.14 14.78
C ASP A 130 -4.89 -1.07 15.72
N LYS A 131 -4.21 -1.00 16.86
CA LYS A 131 -4.20 -2.05 17.89
C LYS A 131 -5.60 -2.33 18.42
N ILE A 132 -6.39 -1.29 18.74
CA ILE A 132 -7.79 -1.43 19.14
C ILE A 132 -8.60 -2.15 18.07
N SER A 133 -8.47 -1.72 16.81
CA SER A 133 -9.22 -2.27 15.69
C SER A 133 -8.92 -3.75 15.46
N HIS A 134 -7.64 -4.12 15.49
CA HIS A 134 -7.21 -5.51 15.33
C HIS A 134 -7.63 -6.39 16.50
N THR A 135 -7.54 -5.90 17.74
CA THR A 135 -7.99 -6.65 18.93
C THR A 135 -9.50 -6.89 18.89
N LEU A 136 -10.28 -5.88 18.50
CA LEU A 136 -11.74 -6.00 18.31
C LEU A 136 -12.09 -7.02 17.22
N LEU A 137 -11.27 -7.14 16.18
CA LEU A 137 -11.46 -8.14 15.12
C LEU A 137 -11.08 -9.55 15.59
N GLN A 138 -9.91 -9.70 16.20
CA GLN A 138 -9.38 -11.01 16.62
C GLN A 138 -10.21 -11.65 17.74
N GLU A 139 -10.69 -10.85 18.69
CA GLU A 139 -11.50 -11.29 19.82
C GLU A 139 -12.96 -10.79 19.70
N SER A 140 -13.51 -10.79 18.48
CA SER A 140 -14.78 -10.14 18.16
C SER A 140 -15.97 -10.66 18.96
N ASP A 141 -16.02 -11.94 19.31
CA ASP A 141 -17.06 -12.52 20.15
C ASP A 141 -16.99 -11.98 21.60
N LYS A 142 -15.79 -11.86 22.15
CA LYS A 142 -15.56 -11.35 23.51
C LYS A 142 -15.89 -9.86 23.63
N TYR A 143 -15.58 -9.09 22.60
CA TYR A 143 -15.74 -7.63 22.58
C TYR A 143 -16.88 -7.16 21.67
N SER A 144 -17.91 -7.99 21.45
CA SER A 144 -19.02 -7.71 20.54
C SER A 144 -19.76 -6.40 20.82
N ASN A 145 -19.76 -5.91 22.07
CA ASN A 145 -20.43 -4.68 22.48
C ASN A 145 -19.44 -3.57 22.89
N ALA A 146 -18.13 -3.73 22.69
CA ALA A 146 -17.12 -2.78 23.17
C ALA A 146 -17.34 -1.36 22.62
N LEU A 147 -17.65 -1.22 21.33
CA LEU A 147 -17.91 0.08 20.70
C LEU A 147 -19.16 0.77 21.29
N GLU A 148 -20.21 0.01 21.60
CA GLU A 148 -21.42 0.55 22.27
C GLU A 148 -21.11 0.93 23.73
N SER A 149 -20.39 0.08 24.46
CA SER A 149 -20.02 0.30 25.87
C SER A 149 -19.10 1.51 26.05
N ALA A 150 -18.23 1.79 25.06
CA ALA A 150 -17.37 2.96 25.03
C ALA A 150 -18.10 4.23 24.53
N GLU A 151 -19.39 4.15 24.22
CA GLU A 151 -20.21 5.27 23.71
C GLU A 151 -19.66 5.85 22.36
N VAL A 152 -19.19 5.00 21.46
CA VAL A 152 -18.69 5.43 20.14
C VAL A 152 -19.81 6.11 19.36
N ILE A 153 -19.54 7.35 18.92
CA ILE A 153 -20.51 8.19 18.19
C ILE A 153 -20.48 7.80 16.70
N ASP A 154 -21.66 7.64 16.09
CA ASP A 154 -21.81 7.52 14.65
C ASP A 154 -21.59 8.89 13.98
N PRO A 155 -20.54 9.07 13.16
CA PRO A 155 -20.27 10.35 12.49
C PRO A 155 -21.40 10.83 11.58
N PHE A 156 -22.25 9.93 11.09
CA PHE A 156 -23.36 10.27 10.22
C PHE A 156 -24.54 10.87 10.98
N SER A 157 -24.91 10.29 12.11
CA SER A 157 -26.07 10.74 12.90
C SER A 157 -25.70 11.69 14.05
N GLY A 158 -24.42 11.71 14.46
CA GLY A 158 -23.95 12.47 15.63
C GLY A 158 -24.37 11.89 16.98
N ASN A 159 -25.02 10.73 17.01
CA ASN A 159 -25.49 10.06 18.22
C ASN A 159 -24.60 8.87 18.59
N ILE A 160 -24.69 8.39 19.83
CA ILE A 160 -24.08 7.13 20.23
C ILE A 160 -24.63 6.02 19.32
N GLY A 161 -23.74 5.29 18.66
CA GLY A 161 -24.10 4.27 17.67
C GLY A 161 -24.42 2.92 18.29
N LYS A 162 -25.29 2.15 17.62
CA LYS A 162 -25.43 0.70 17.83
C LYS A 162 -24.62 -0.02 16.78
N TRP A 163 -23.60 -0.73 17.22
CA TRP A 163 -22.59 -1.31 16.33
C TRP A 163 -22.80 -2.81 16.14
N THR A 164 -22.43 -3.30 14.97
CA THR A 164 -22.22 -4.73 14.79
C THR A 164 -20.87 -5.12 15.39
N GLN A 165 -20.70 -6.39 15.66
CA GLN A 165 -19.43 -7.01 15.94
C GLN A 165 -18.42 -6.67 14.82
N ALA A 166 -17.13 -6.55 15.17
CA ALA A 166 -16.06 -6.36 14.19
C ALA A 166 -16.01 -7.54 13.21
N THR A 167 -15.92 -7.22 11.92
CA THR A 167 -15.84 -8.21 10.85
C THR A 167 -14.66 -7.92 9.94
N GLN A 168 -14.07 -8.97 9.40
CA GLN A 168 -12.98 -8.90 8.47
C GLN A 168 -13.49 -8.51 7.08
N PHE A 169 -12.90 -7.51 6.46
CA PHE A 169 -13.18 -7.15 5.09
C PHE A 169 -11.93 -7.34 4.22
N ASN A 170 -11.96 -8.29 3.31
CA ASN A 170 -10.84 -8.56 2.42
C ASN A 170 -10.69 -7.44 1.38
N LEU A 171 -9.49 -6.86 1.31
CA LEU A 171 -9.16 -5.81 0.37
C LEU A 171 -8.81 -6.31 -1.03
N MET A 172 -8.67 -7.62 -1.23
CA MET A 172 -8.40 -8.19 -2.55
C MET A 172 -9.68 -8.31 -3.38
N PHE A 173 -9.64 -7.82 -4.62
CA PHE A 173 -10.68 -8.15 -5.59
C PHE A 173 -10.54 -9.60 -6.04
N GLN A 174 -11.62 -10.35 -5.88
CA GLN A 174 -11.71 -11.74 -6.31
C GLN A 174 -12.56 -11.84 -7.58
N THR A 175 -12.13 -12.71 -8.50
CA THR A 175 -12.90 -13.14 -9.66
C THR A 175 -12.79 -14.64 -9.84
N ASN A 176 -13.58 -15.23 -10.72
CA ASN A 176 -13.54 -16.66 -11.01
C ASN A 176 -13.03 -16.90 -12.43
N SER A 177 -12.11 -17.86 -12.58
CA SER A 177 -11.69 -18.35 -13.89
C SER A 177 -12.39 -19.68 -14.18
N GLY A 178 -13.00 -19.80 -15.34
CA GLY A 178 -13.64 -21.03 -15.78
C GLY A 178 -14.98 -20.78 -16.46
N PRO A 179 -15.55 -21.82 -17.11
CA PRO A 179 -16.76 -21.69 -17.92
C PRO A 179 -18.05 -21.53 -17.09
N SER A 180 -18.01 -21.75 -15.78
CA SER A 180 -19.16 -21.54 -14.89
C SER A 180 -18.73 -21.03 -13.52
N GLU A 181 -19.57 -20.22 -12.88
CA GLU A 181 -19.35 -19.71 -11.53
C GLU A 181 -19.14 -20.81 -10.48
N LYS A 182 -19.75 -21.97 -10.68
CA LYS A 182 -19.68 -23.09 -9.73
C LYS A 182 -18.44 -23.96 -9.88
N SER A 183 -17.74 -23.93 -11.02
CA SER A 183 -16.57 -24.77 -11.31
C SER A 183 -15.28 -23.98 -11.51
N GLY A 184 -15.33 -22.64 -11.43
CA GLY A 184 -14.19 -21.79 -11.61
C GLY A 184 -13.28 -21.76 -10.37
N LYS A 185 -11.96 -21.72 -10.61
CA LYS A 185 -11.00 -21.42 -9.53
C LYS A 185 -11.03 -19.93 -9.21
N SER A 186 -10.99 -19.60 -7.93
CA SER A 186 -10.83 -18.21 -7.49
C SER A 186 -9.50 -17.65 -7.95
N ILE A 187 -9.55 -16.49 -8.57
CA ILE A 187 -8.37 -15.69 -8.96
C ILE A 187 -8.52 -14.31 -8.33
N TYR A 188 -7.41 -13.70 -7.98
CA TYR A 188 -7.38 -12.36 -7.40
C TYR A 188 -6.72 -11.38 -8.35
N LEU A 189 -7.24 -10.14 -8.41
CA LEU A 189 -6.51 -9.03 -8.99
C LEU A 189 -5.40 -8.63 -8.02
N ARG A 190 -4.19 -8.47 -8.50
CA ARG A 190 -3.03 -8.17 -7.63
C ARG A 190 -3.25 -6.89 -6.83
N PRO A 191 -3.06 -6.91 -5.49
CA PRO A 191 -3.13 -5.71 -4.65
C PRO A 191 -1.84 -4.90 -4.64
N GLU A 192 -0.75 -5.48 -5.18
CA GLU A 192 0.59 -4.88 -5.32
C GLU A 192 1.35 -5.51 -6.49
N THR A 193 2.40 -4.86 -6.93
CA THR A 193 3.25 -5.34 -8.03
C THR A 193 4.47 -6.13 -7.55
N ALA A 194 4.82 -6.07 -6.27
CA ALA A 194 6.02 -6.68 -5.68
C ALA A 194 6.10 -8.20 -5.87
N GLN A 195 5.01 -8.92 -5.60
CA GLN A 195 5.00 -10.39 -5.64
C GLN A 195 5.32 -10.92 -7.04
N GLY A 196 4.90 -10.20 -8.09
CA GLY A 196 5.26 -10.52 -9.47
C GLY A 196 6.76 -10.46 -9.72
N ILE A 197 7.48 -9.59 -9.03
CA ILE A 197 8.93 -9.49 -9.09
C ILE A 197 9.57 -10.69 -8.38
N TYR A 198 9.11 -11.03 -7.18
CA TYR A 198 9.72 -12.11 -6.37
C TYR A 198 9.63 -13.47 -7.04
N ILE A 199 8.45 -13.84 -7.56
CA ILE A 199 8.29 -15.13 -8.24
C ILE A 199 9.09 -15.23 -9.54
N ASN A 200 9.49 -14.11 -10.13
CA ASN A 200 10.28 -14.06 -11.37
C ASN A 200 11.76 -13.76 -11.14
N TYR A 201 12.18 -13.53 -9.90
CA TYR A 201 13.53 -13.01 -9.62
C TYR A 201 14.64 -13.90 -10.20
N LEU A 202 14.58 -15.24 -10.02
CA LEU A 202 15.57 -16.17 -10.56
C LEU A 202 15.52 -16.25 -12.08
N LEU A 203 14.34 -16.16 -12.70
CA LEU A 203 14.20 -16.15 -14.15
C LEU A 203 14.89 -14.92 -14.76
N VAL A 204 14.66 -13.76 -14.16
CA VAL A 204 15.28 -12.50 -14.55
C VAL A 204 16.79 -12.54 -14.31
N GLN A 205 17.20 -12.95 -13.10
CA GLN A 205 18.61 -13.07 -12.72
C GLN A 205 19.39 -13.96 -13.69
N ASN A 206 18.86 -15.14 -14.00
CA ASN A 206 19.52 -16.10 -14.90
C ASN A 206 19.55 -15.61 -16.35
N SER A 207 18.42 -15.10 -16.88
CA SER A 207 18.32 -14.66 -18.27
C SER A 207 19.22 -13.45 -18.57
N MET A 208 19.32 -12.53 -17.63
CA MET A 208 20.15 -11.32 -17.72
C MET A 208 21.56 -11.49 -17.14
N ARG A 209 21.87 -12.66 -16.55
CA ARG A 209 23.16 -12.98 -15.88
C ARG A 209 23.53 -11.95 -14.82
N LEU A 210 22.55 -11.48 -14.06
CA LEU A 210 22.74 -10.47 -13.04
C LEU A 210 23.47 -11.06 -11.84
N LYS A 211 24.28 -10.22 -11.21
CA LYS A 211 24.95 -10.52 -9.94
C LYS A 211 24.38 -9.65 -8.84
N VAL A 212 24.23 -10.20 -7.65
CA VAL A 212 23.88 -9.43 -6.45
C VAL A 212 25.03 -8.44 -6.16
N PRO A 213 24.75 -7.12 -5.91
CA PRO A 213 23.42 -6.53 -5.82
C PRO A 213 22.83 -6.15 -7.19
N PHE A 214 21.52 -6.41 -7.37
CA PHE A 214 20.79 -5.98 -8.56
C PHE A 214 19.32 -5.67 -8.22
N GLY A 215 18.65 -4.91 -9.08
CA GLY A 215 17.25 -4.54 -8.91
C GLY A 215 16.37 -4.97 -10.08
N ILE A 216 15.09 -5.16 -9.77
CA ILE A 216 14.04 -5.35 -10.77
C ILE A 216 12.99 -4.28 -10.55
N ALA A 217 12.73 -3.47 -11.58
CA ALA A 217 11.77 -2.38 -11.56
C ALA A 217 10.52 -2.73 -12.35
N GLN A 218 9.35 -2.31 -11.87
CA GLN A 218 8.07 -2.52 -12.54
C GLN A 218 7.16 -1.31 -12.36
N ILE A 219 6.41 -0.97 -13.41
CA ILE A 219 5.25 -0.08 -13.34
C ILE A 219 4.04 -0.90 -13.73
N GLY A 220 3.02 -0.89 -12.89
CA GLY A 220 1.83 -1.67 -13.21
C GLY A 220 0.63 -1.36 -12.36
N LYS A 221 -0.54 -1.76 -12.87
CA LYS A 221 -1.80 -1.61 -12.14
C LYS A 221 -1.87 -2.56 -10.96
N ALA A 222 -2.42 -2.04 -9.86
CA ALA A 222 -2.79 -2.78 -8.67
C ALA A 222 -4.22 -2.41 -8.24
N PHE A 223 -4.85 -3.27 -7.45
CA PHE A 223 -6.27 -3.19 -7.14
C PHE A 223 -6.50 -3.47 -5.67
N ARG A 224 -7.15 -2.53 -4.97
CA ARG A 224 -7.54 -2.71 -3.57
C ARG A 224 -9.00 -2.35 -3.40
N ASN A 225 -9.79 -3.24 -2.84
CA ASN A 225 -11.23 -3.02 -2.65
C ASN A 225 -11.48 -2.03 -1.50
N GLU A 226 -10.95 -0.82 -1.65
CA GLU A 226 -11.09 0.28 -0.69
C GLU A 226 -12.55 0.62 -0.44
N ILE A 227 -12.97 0.62 0.82
CA ILE A 227 -14.34 0.96 1.21
C ILE A 227 -14.51 2.47 1.27
N ILE A 228 -13.51 3.16 1.82
CA ILE A 228 -13.52 4.60 2.03
C ILE A 228 -12.52 5.26 1.07
N ALA A 229 -13.06 5.80 -0.02
CA ALA A 229 -12.29 6.71 -0.88
C ALA A 229 -12.11 8.05 -0.17
N ARG A 230 -10.86 8.49 -0.03
CA ARG A 230 -10.53 9.80 0.54
C ARG A 230 -9.56 10.53 -0.35
N ASN A 231 -9.65 11.86 -0.32
CA ASN A 231 -8.66 12.75 -0.90
C ASN A 231 -8.42 12.56 -2.41
N PHE A 232 -9.51 12.46 -3.19
CA PHE A 232 -9.45 12.37 -4.66
C PHE A 232 -8.66 11.13 -5.10
N ILE A 233 -7.66 11.29 -5.99
CA ILE A 233 -6.84 10.19 -6.52
C ILE A 233 -5.76 9.69 -5.55
N PHE A 234 -5.69 10.21 -4.32
CA PHE A 234 -4.74 9.74 -3.31
C PHE A 234 -5.02 8.31 -2.85
N ARG A 235 -6.32 7.94 -2.73
CA ARG A 235 -6.74 6.57 -2.39
C ARG A 235 -7.85 6.12 -3.34
N THR A 236 -7.54 5.17 -4.19
CA THR A 236 -8.40 4.67 -5.25
C THR A 236 -8.42 3.14 -5.26
N ARG A 237 -9.47 2.54 -5.85
CA ARG A 237 -9.61 1.08 -5.96
C ARG A 237 -8.72 0.47 -7.03
N GLU A 238 -8.47 1.21 -8.10
CA GLU A 238 -7.54 0.88 -9.17
C GLU A 238 -6.50 1.99 -9.23
N PHE A 239 -5.24 1.63 -9.14
CA PHE A 239 -4.11 2.56 -9.14
C PHE A 239 -2.91 1.95 -9.85
N GLU A 240 -1.86 2.73 -10.04
CA GLU A 240 -0.58 2.23 -10.55
C GLU A 240 0.49 2.40 -9.49
N GLN A 241 1.27 1.32 -9.32
CA GLN A 241 2.48 1.33 -8.53
C GLN A 241 3.70 1.35 -9.44
N MET A 242 4.73 2.04 -8.99
CA MET A 242 6.06 2.06 -9.56
C MET A 242 6.98 1.51 -8.47
N GLU A 243 7.38 0.26 -8.62
CA GLU A 243 8.14 -0.49 -7.61
C GLU A 243 9.49 -0.94 -8.14
N MET A 244 10.49 -0.92 -7.28
CA MET A 244 11.78 -1.54 -7.52
C MET A 244 12.15 -2.38 -6.30
N GLN A 245 12.51 -3.63 -6.55
CA GLN A 245 12.97 -4.59 -5.57
C GLN A 245 14.47 -4.81 -5.78
N TYR A 246 15.27 -4.39 -4.80
CA TYR A 246 16.73 -4.44 -4.86
C TYR A 246 17.26 -5.59 -4.01
N PHE A 247 17.82 -6.60 -4.68
CA PHE A 247 18.33 -7.82 -4.08
C PHE A 247 19.78 -7.63 -3.66
N VAL A 248 20.07 -7.82 -2.36
CA VAL A 248 21.37 -7.57 -1.75
C VAL A 248 21.86 -8.76 -0.96
N HIS A 249 23.16 -8.82 -0.69
CA HIS A 249 23.69 -9.75 0.32
C HIS A 249 23.16 -9.36 1.71
N PRO A 250 22.80 -10.32 2.60
CA PRO A 250 22.27 -10.01 3.92
C PRO A 250 23.12 -9.04 4.77
N SER A 251 24.45 -9.05 4.59
CA SER A 251 25.34 -8.11 5.31
C SER A 251 25.39 -6.70 4.73
N GLU A 252 24.72 -6.44 3.61
CA GLU A 252 24.71 -5.14 2.91
C GLU A 252 23.34 -4.44 2.98
N ASP A 253 22.41 -4.99 3.75
CA ASP A 253 21.03 -4.52 3.81
C ASP A 253 20.92 -3.09 4.35
N GLU A 254 21.59 -2.78 5.46
CA GLU A 254 21.56 -1.46 6.08
C GLU A 254 22.17 -0.38 5.19
N SER A 255 23.33 -0.67 4.59
CA SER A 255 23.99 0.25 3.67
C SER A 255 23.16 0.48 2.39
N SER A 256 22.50 -0.55 1.91
CA SER A 256 21.59 -0.48 0.75
C SER A 256 20.31 0.28 1.07
N MET A 257 19.78 0.13 2.28
CA MET A 257 18.63 0.90 2.75
C MET A 257 18.96 2.41 2.75
N GLU A 258 20.08 2.81 3.33
CA GLU A 258 20.52 4.21 3.33
C GLU A 258 20.80 4.75 1.92
N LEU A 259 21.39 3.93 1.05
CA LEU A 259 21.58 4.29 -0.35
C LEU A 259 20.25 4.63 -1.03
N TRP A 260 19.23 3.76 -0.85
CA TRP A 260 17.94 3.96 -1.51
C TRP A 260 17.15 5.10 -0.89
N LYS A 261 17.16 5.30 0.42
CA LYS A 261 16.60 6.49 1.06
C LYS A 261 17.14 7.78 0.43
N ASN A 262 18.46 7.89 0.33
CA ASN A 262 19.09 9.06 -0.25
C ASN A 262 18.76 9.25 -1.74
N LYS A 263 18.80 8.20 -2.54
CA LYS A 263 18.42 8.25 -3.96
C LYS A 263 16.96 8.66 -4.16
N ARG A 264 16.05 8.14 -3.32
CA ARG A 264 14.63 8.45 -3.48
C ARG A 264 14.28 9.85 -3.07
N ILE A 265 14.79 10.37 -1.96
CA ILE A 265 14.52 11.76 -1.58
C ILE A 265 15.13 12.76 -2.59
N SER A 266 16.32 12.46 -3.17
CA SER A 266 16.92 13.27 -4.24
C SER A 266 16.08 13.25 -5.51
N PHE A 267 15.49 12.11 -5.89
CA PHE A 267 14.57 12.03 -7.02
C PHE A 267 13.39 13.02 -6.89
N TYR A 268 12.77 13.10 -5.72
CA TYR A 268 11.69 14.05 -5.48
C TYR A 268 12.14 15.49 -5.54
N SER A 269 13.22 15.82 -4.84
CA SER A 269 13.64 17.21 -4.69
C SER A 269 14.42 17.74 -5.89
N GLU A 270 15.26 16.94 -6.55
CA GLU A 270 16.17 17.40 -7.60
C GLU A 270 15.63 17.10 -9.01
N GLU A 271 15.05 15.92 -9.23
CA GLU A 271 14.54 15.54 -10.55
C GLU A 271 13.10 15.98 -10.79
N LEU A 272 12.23 15.87 -9.77
CA LEU A 272 10.84 16.33 -9.86
C LEU A 272 10.68 17.80 -9.44
N GLY A 273 11.66 18.40 -8.75
CA GLY A 273 11.63 19.79 -8.32
C GLY A 273 10.68 20.05 -7.15
N ILE A 274 10.32 19.03 -6.38
CA ILE A 274 9.45 19.17 -5.22
C ILE A 274 10.21 19.91 -4.09
N SER A 275 9.56 20.90 -3.47
CA SER A 275 10.14 21.63 -2.36
C SER A 275 10.52 20.70 -1.20
N LYS A 276 11.77 20.82 -0.71
CA LYS A 276 12.24 20.04 0.45
C LYS A 276 11.43 20.32 1.73
N ASP A 277 10.86 21.51 1.85
CA ASP A 277 9.99 21.87 2.98
C ASP A 277 8.67 21.12 2.99
N ASN A 278 8.27 20.57 1.84
CA ASN A 278 7.07 19.77 1.67
C ASN A 278 7.33 18.25 1.73
N LEU A 279 8.59 17.84 1.99
CA LEU A 279 8.98 16.43 2.07
C LEU A 279 9.56 16.10 3.44
N LYS A 280 9.29 14.94 3.97
CA LYS A 280 9.95 14.38 5.15
C LYS A 280 10.00 12.86 5.10
N PHE A 281 10.94 12.30 5.86
CA PHE A 281 10.88 10.87 6.21
C PHE A 281 10.00 10.66 7.44
N HIS A 282 9.25 9.58 7.39
CA HIS A 282 8.57 9.00 8.54
C HIS A 282 9.09 7.58 8.73
N GLN A 283 9.78 7.30 9.84
CA GLN A 283 10.22 5.96 10.20
C GLN A 283 9.12 5.25 10.97
N HIS A 284 8.81 4.03 10.59
CA HIS A 284 7.87 3.20 11.32
C HIS A 284 8.51 2.70 12.62
N PRO A 285 7.82 2.76 13.76
CA PRO A 285 8.32 2.17 15.00
C PRO A 285 8.33 0.63 14.89
N GLU A 286 9.23 -0.03 15.65
CA GLU A 286 9.42 -1.48 15.59
C GLU A 286 8.14 -2.29 15.78
N ASP A 287 7.23 -1.82 16.63
CA ASP A 287 5.96 -2.47 16.95
C ASP A 287 4.87 -2.26 15.88
N ALA A 288 5.10 -1.37 14.91
CA ALA A 288 4.22 -1.11 13.76
C ALA A 288 4.78 -1.67 12.44
N LEU A 289 5.95 -2.30 12.47
CA LEU A 289 6.52 -2.90 11.27
C LEU A 289 5.65 -4.08 10.78
N ALA A 290 5.49 -4.16 9.46
CA ALA A 290 4.90 -5.34 8.84
C ALA A 290 5.74 -6.57 9.17
N HIS A 291 5.11 -7.72 9.30
CA HIS A 291 5.74 -8.98 9.73
C HIS A 291 6.94 -9.44 8.86
N TYR A 292 7.08 -8.89 7.68
CA TYR A 292 8.19 -9.16 6.74
C TYR A 292 9.31 -8.12 6.81
N ALA A 293 9.11 -7.00 7.48
CA ALA A 293 10.04 -5.88 7.44
C ALA A 293 10.94 -5.84 8.67
N LYS A 294 12.25 -5.65 8.46
CA LYS A 294 13.25 -5.34 9.48
C LYS A 294 13.26 -3.84 9.80
N ASP A 295 13.00 -3.01 8.78
CA ASP A 295 12.97 -1.54 8.90
C ASP A 295 12.09 -0.96 7.78
N ALA A 296 11.42 0.14 8.05
CA ALA A 296 10.51 0.78 7.11
C ALA A 296 10.51 2.30 7.27
N PHE A 297 10.58 3.00 6.13
CA PHE A 297 10.49 4.44 6.04
C PHE A 297 9.47 4.82 4.96
N ASP A 298 8.68 5.85 5.24
CA ASP A 298 7.90 6.52 4.21
C ASP A 298 8.52 7.87 3.86
N ILE A 299 8.48 8.22 2.58
CA ILE A 299 8.59 9.61 2.17
C ILE A 299 7.18 10.17 2.15
N GLU A 300 6.94 11.17 2.99
CA GLU A 300 5.66 11.87 3.05
C GLU A 300 5.76 13.24 2.40
N TYR A 301 4.65 13.64 1.76
CA TYR A 301 4.46 14.98 1.19
C TYR A 301 3.35 15.73 1.93
N ASN A 302 3.50 17.05 2.08
CA ASN A 302 2.54 17.92 2.73
C ASN A 302 1.41 18.33 1.78
N PHE A 303 0.46 17.42 1.58
CA PHE A 303 -0.73 17.67 0.76
C PHE A 303 -1.65 18.73 1.37
N PRO A 304 -2.62 19.29 0.60
CA PRO A 304 -3.63 20.21 1.16
C PRO A 304 -4.45 19.67 2.32
N PHE A 305 -4.50 18.35 2.47
CA PHE A 305 -5.20 17.64 3.56
C PHE A 305 -4.26 17.20 4.70
N GLY A 306 -2.99 17.51 4.64
CA GLY A 306 -1.95 17.13 5.61
C GLY A 306 -0.89 16.19 5.03
N TRP A 307 0.02 15.73 5.90
CA TRP A 307 1.06 14.80 5.51
C TRP A 307 0.48 13.48 5.01
N GLY A 308 1.02 12.99 3.93
CA GLY A 308 0.61 11.72 3.33
C GLY A 308 1.77 11.03 2.63
N GLU A 309 1.83 9.72 2.79
CA GLU A 309 2.82 8.85 2.18
C GLU A 309 2.75 8.93 0.65
N VAL A 310 3.89 9.12 0.00
CA VAL A 310 4.06 9.07 -1.46
C VAL A 310 4.91 7.89 -1.90
N GLU A 311 5.85 7.44 -1.05
CA GLU A 311 6.70 6.29 -1.32
C GLU A 311 7.06 5.57 -0.02
N GLY A 312 6.95 4.25 0.00
CA GLY A 312 7.50 3.38 1.03
C GLY A 312 8.89 2.86 0.66
N ILE A 313 9.81 2.78 1.63
CA ILE A 313 11.13 2.18 1.48
C ILE A 313 11.31 1.17 2.60
N HIS A 314 11.38 -0.12 2.26
CA HIS A 314 11.32 -1.20 3.23
C HIS A 314 12.50 -2.16 3.10
N ASN A 315 13.09 -2.54 4.22
CA ASN A 315 13.96 -3.71 4.31
C ASN A 315 13.12 -4.94 4.59
N ARG A 316 12.78 -5.69 3.56
CA ARG A 316 11.89 -6.86 3.62
C ARG A 316 12.61 -8.14 4.02
N THR A 317 13.92 -8.08 4.28
CA THR A 317 14.75 -9.26 4.52
C THR A 317 14.66 -10.29 3.38
N ASP A 318 14.72 -11.56 3.67
CA ASP A 318 14.52 -12.69 2.74
C ASP A 318 13.15 -13.35 2.86
N PHE A 319 12.23 -12.70 3.58
CA PHE A 319 10.92 -13.25 3.95
C PHE A 319 10.15 -13.76 2.72
N ASP A 320 9.91 -12.90 1.74
CA ASP A 320 9.09 -13.24 0.58
C ASP A 320 9.69 -14.41 -0.22
N LEU A 321 11.02 -14.44 -0.40
CA LEU A 321 11.68 -15.53 -1.13
C LEU A 321 11.54 -16.86 -0.38
N LYS A 322 11.68 -16.86 0.94
CA LYS A 322 11.53 -18.05 1.79
C LYS A 322 10.09 -18.58 1.78
N GLU A 323 9.10 -17.71 1.86
CA GLU A 323 7.70 -18.15 1.85
C GLU A 323 7.30 -18.70 0.47
N HIS A 324 7.77 -18.10 -0.63
CA HIS A 324 7.59 -18.67 -1.97
C HIS A 324 8.33 -19.99 -2.15
N GLU A 325 9.56 -20.13 -1.63
CA GLU A 325 10.29 -21.39 -1.65
C GLU A 325 9.54 -22.48 -0.89
N LYS A 326 9.07 -22.18 0.31
CA LYS A 326 8.36 -23.11 1.18
C LYS A 326 7.06 -23.62 0.54
N LEU A 327 6.25 -22.74 -0.04
CA LEU A 327 4.98 -23.14 -0.64
C LEU A 327 5.16 -23.82 -2.00
N SER A 328 6.05 -23.31 -2.84
CA SER A 328 6.28 -23.84 -4.19
C SER A 328 7.18 -25.08 -4.24
N GLY A 329 8.01 -25.30 -3.23
CA GLY A 329 9.07 -26.30 -3.21
C GLY A 329 10.22 -26.01 -4.21
N LYS A 330 10.28 -24.77 -4.76
CA LYS A 330 11.33 -24.36 -5.70
C LYS A 330 12.40 -23.55 -4.98
N ASN A 331 13.66 -23.95 -5.13
CA ASN A 331 14.78 -23.23 -4.55
C ASN A 331 14.82 -21.77 -5.03
N MET A 332 14.81 -20.82 -4.12
CA MET A 332 14.86 -19.37 -4.34
C MET A 332 16.19 -18.75 -3.92
N MET A 333 17.20 -19.55 -3.59
CA MET A 333 18.52 -19.06 -3.20
C MET A 333 19.33 -18.57 -4.40
N TYR A 334 20.09 -17.51 -4.17
CA TYR A 334 21.15 -17.05 -5.08
C TYR A 334 22.44 -17.83 -4.81
N PHE A 335 23.18 -18.17 -5.87
CA PHE A 335 24.52 -18.76 -5.77
C PHE A 335 25.56 -17.73 -6.19
N ASP A 336 26.36 -17.26 -5.22
CA ASP A 336 27.53 -16.43 -5.49
C ASP A 336 28.73 -17.31 -5.85
N ALA A 337 29.03 -17.40 -7.14
CA ALA A 337 30.14 -18.21 -7.64
C ALA A 337 31.52 -17.67 -7.23
N LEU A 338 31.64 -16.38 -6.90
CA LEU A 338 32.93 -15.80 -6.47
C LEU A 338 33.24 -16.15 -5.00
N LYS A 339 32.21 -16.17 -4.15
CA LYS A 339 32.33 -16.52 -2.75
C LYS A 339 32.09 -18.01 -2.47
N ASN A 340 31.62 -18.76 -3.50
CA ASN A 340 31.14 -20.14 -3.38
C ASN A 340 30.09 -20.31 -2.27
N GLU A 341 29.15 -19.39 -2.21
CA GLU A 341 28.13 -19.28 -1.16
C GLU A 341 26.72 -19.31 -1.75
N LYS A 342 25.77 -19.91 -0.99
CA LYS A 342 24.33 -19.88 -1.30
C LYS A 342 23.58 -19.18 -0.19
N TYR A 343 22.71 -18.25 -0.55
CA TYR A 343 21.86 -17.52 0.41
C TYR A 343 20.59 -17.02 -0.25
N HIS A 344 19.55 -16.72 0.55
CA HIS A 344 18.44 -15.91 0.09
C HIS A 344 18.87 -14.45 0.18
N PRO A 345 18.85 -13.71 -0.95
CA PRO A 345 19.11 -12.28 -0.88
C PRO A 345 18.10 -11.55 0.02
N PHE A 346 18.58 -10.54 0.74
CA PHE A 346 17.69 -9.57 1.36
C PHE A 346 17.17 -8.61 0.30
N ILE A 347 16.00 -8.04 0.53
CA ILE A 347 15.31 -7.19 -0.42
C ILE A 347 15.11 -5.81 0.18
N ILE A 348 15.61 -4.80 -0.53
CA ILE A 348 15.27 -3.40 -0.26
C ILE A 348 14.24 -2.96 -1.31
N GLU A 349 13.05 -2.72 -0.84
CA GLU A 349 11.92 -2.25 -1.64
C GLU A 349 11.88 -0.73 -1.71
N THR A 350 11.56 -0.18 -2.88
CA THR A 350 11.05 1.18 -3.03
C THR A 350 9.74 1.11 -3.80
N SER A 351 8.66 1.59 -3.21
CA SER A 351 7.32 1.51 -3.78
C SER A 351 6.61 2.84 -3.73
N THR A 352 6.26 3.41 -4.88
CA THR A 352 5.53 4.66 -4.99
C THR A 352 4.23 4.50 -5.77
N GLY A 353 3.16 5.15 -5.28
CA GLY A 353 1.90 5.22 -5.99
C GLY A 353 1.93 6.30 -7.07
N LEU A 354 1.86 5.92 -8.36
CA LEU A 354 1.83 6.89 -9.46
C LEU A 354 0.71 7.92 -9.32
N ASN A 355 -0.46 7.50 -8.85
CA ASN A 355 -1.60 8.39 -8.60
C ASN A 355 -1.29 9.44 -7.51
N ARG A 356 -0.59 9.04 -6.43
CA ARG A 356 -0.16 9.94 -5.36
C ARG A 356 0.91 10.92 -5.85
N LEU A 357 1.86 10.43 -6.64
CA LEU A 357 2.90 11.24 -7.25
C LEU A 357 2.32 12.25 -8.25
N PHE A 358 1.34 11.82 -9.05
CA PHE A 358 0.58 12.70 -9.93
C PHE A 358 -0.13 13.83 -9.17
N LEU A 359 -0.81 13.48 -8.06
CA LEU A 359 -1.48 14.47 -7.22
C LEU A 359 -0.48 15.44 -6.59
N MET A 360 0.66 14.94 -6.11
CA MET A 360 1.74 15.75 -5.53
C MET A 360 2.24 16.80 -6.54
N VAL A 361 2.55 16.38 -7.78
CA VAL A 361 2.99 17.30 -8.84
C VAL A 361 1.95 18.36 -9.19
N LEU A 362 0.66 18.05 -9.07
CA LEU A 362 -0.41 19.05 -9.26
C LEU A 362 -0.57 19.99 -8.07
N CYS A 363 -0.06 19.64 -6.91
CA CYS A 363 -0.12 20.46 -5.70
C CYS A 363 1.04 21.46 -5.59
N GLU A 364 2.20 21.13 -6.19
CA GLU A 364 3.35 22.04 -6.33
C GLU A 364 3.11 23.06 -7.44
#